data_7aac95690be032dbc070186911c9fa50
#
_entry.id   7aac95690be032dbc070186911c9fa50
#
_cell.length_a   1.000
_cell.length_b   1.000
_cell.length_c   1.000
_cell.angle_alpha   90.00
_cell.angle_beta   90.00
_cell.angle_gamma   90.00
#
_symmetry.space_group_name_H-M   'P 1'
#
loop_
_entity.id
_entity.type
_entity.pdbx_description
1 polymer ?
#
loop_
_entity_poly.entity_id
_entity_poly.type
_entity_poly.pdbx_seq_one_letter_code
_entity_poly.pdbx_strand_id
1 'polypeptide(L)'
;MLKIAICDDSPLFLEQARSAVLKWSDENQISTKLYIYENGDELIATNMAEPFHIILLDILMPLLNGMDTARELRQYDKTVKII
;
A
#
# COMPACT_ATOMS: atom_id res chain seq x y z
N MET A 1 -15.22 1.85 5.66
CA MET A 1 -14.36 0.83 5.04
C MET A 1 -12.91 1.30 5.09
N LEU A 2 -12.02 0.43 5.55
CA LEU A 2 -10.59 0.74 5.63
C LEU A 2 -9.92 0.43 4.29
N LYS A 3 -9.24 1.40 3.69
CA LYS A 3 -8.55 1.23 2.41
C LYS A 3 -7.07 1.01 2.67
N ILE A 4 -6.56 -0.15 2.27
CA ILE A 4 -5.17 -0.55 2.46
C ILE A 4 -4.54 -0.84 1.10
N ALA A 5 -3.38 -0.26 0.83
CA ALA A 5 -2.59 -0.58 -0.36
C ALA A 5 -1.35 -1.38 0.03
N ILE A 6 -0.99 -2.34 -0.80
CA ILE A 6 0.25 -3.11 -0.66
C ILE A 6 1.04 -2.92 -1.94
N CYS A 7 2.30 -2.53 -1.81
CA CYS A 7 3.17 -2.28 -2.96
C CYS A 7 4.50 -2.99 -2.78
N ASP A 8 4.81 -3.92 -3.70
CA ASP A 8 6.03 -4.71 -3.70
C ASP A 8 6.24 -5.26 -5.10
N ASP A 9 7.49 -5.51 -5.50
CA ASP A 9 7.81 -6.11 -6.78
C ASP A 9 7.81 -7.64 -6.77
N SER A 10 7.64 -8.25 -5.60
CA SER A 10 7.61 -9.71 -5.43
C SER A 10 6.16 -10.23 -5.38
N PRO A 11 5.70 -11.00 -6.38
CA PRO A 11 4.35 -11.58 -6.34
C PRO A 11 4.11 -12.48 -5.12
N LEU A 12 5.14 -13.20 -4.67
CA LEU A 12 5.04 -14.05 -3.49
C LEU A 12 4.78 -13.22 -2.24
N PHE A 13 5.53 -12.13 -2.05
CA PHE A 13 5.34 -11.24 -0.91
C PHE A 13 3.96 -10.58 -0.94
N LEU A 14 3.51 -10.14 -2.12
CA LEU A 14 2.18 -9.55 -2.28
C LEU A 14 1.09 -10.52 -1.83
N GLU A 15 1.19 -11.79 -2.22
CA GLU A 15 0.21 -12.80 -1.83
C GLU A 15 0.24 -13.08 -0.32
N GLN A 16 1.42 -13.15 0.28
CA GLN A 16 1.56 -13.34 1.72
C GLN A 16 1.00 -12.16 2.51
N ALA A 17 1.31 -10.96 2.08
CA ALA A 17 0.80 -9.74 2.72
C ALA A 17 -0.72 -9.63 2.58
N ARG A 18 -1.25 -9.95 1.41
CA ARG A 18 -2.69 -9.98 1.16
C ARG A 18 -3.40 -10.93 2.11
N SER A 19 -2.90 -12.15 2.23
CA SER A 19 -3.49 -13.17 3.11
C SER A 19 -3.46 -12.71 4.56
N ALA A 20 -2.35 -12.11 5.02
CA ALA A 20 -2.21 -11.63 6.38
C ALA A 20 -3.20 -10.48 6.69
N VAL A 21 -3.35 -9.54 5.76
CA VAL A 21 -4.27 -8.42 5.94
C VAL A 21 -5.72 -8.89 5.97
N LEU A 22 -6.10 -9.80 5.07
CA LEU A 22 -7.45 -10.33 5.03
C LEU A 22 -7.79 -11.11 6.30
N LYS A 23 -6.85 -11.88 6.83
CA LYS A 23 -7.03 -12.60 8.09
C LYS A 23 -7.21 -11.64 9.25
N TRP A 24 -6.38 -10.59 9.33
CA TRP A 24 -6.49 -9.57 10.37
C TRP A 24 -7.84 -8.84 10.29
N SER A 25 -8.27 -8.50 9.08
CA SER A 25 -9.55 -7.83 8.84
C SER A 25 -10.72 -8.67 9.33
N ASP A 26 -10.71 -9.96 9.01
CA ASP A 26 -11.74 -10.91 9.41
C ASP A 26 -11.78 -11.10 10.93
N GLU A 27 -10.61 -11.31 11.55
CA GLU A 27 -10.50 -11.53 13.00
C GLU A 27 -10.96 -10.32 13.82
N ASN A 28 -10.78 -9.11 13.28
CA ASN A 28 -11.14 -7.86 13.96
C ASN A 28 -12.47 -7.29 13.48
N GLN A 29 -13.16 -7.98 12.57
CA GLN A 29 -14.47 -7.57 12.03
C GLN A 29 -14.42 -6.15 11.43
N ILE A 30 -13.32 -5.83 10.73
CA ILE A 30 -13.13 -4.55 10.08
C ILE A 30 -13.33 -4.72 8.58
N SER A 31 -14.25 -3.97 7.99
CA SER A 31 -14.43 -3.97 6.53
C SER A 31 -13.22 -3.31 5.87
N THR A 32 -12.55 -4.05 4.98
CA THR A 32 -11.29 -3.63 4.36
C THR A 32 -11.39 -3.77 2.84
N LYS A 33 -10.93 -2.74 2.13
CA LYS A 33 -10.74 -2.80 0.69
C LYS A 33 -9.24 -2.77 0.40
N LEU A 34 -8.76 -3.79 -0.33
CA LEU A 34 -7.34 -4.02 -0.55
C LEU A 34 -6.95 -3.72 -1.98
N TYR A 35 -5.88 -2.97 -2.16
CA TYR A 35 -5.31 -2.61 -3.45
C TYR A 35 -3.88 -3.11 -3.52
N ILE A 36 -3.49 -3.72 -4.64
CA ILE A 36 -2.17 -4.34 -4.81
C ILE A 36 -1.48 -3.74 -6.02
N TYR A 37 -0.23 -3.29 -5.83
CA TYR A 37 0.58 -2.67 -6.85
C TYR A 37 1.97 -3.29 -6.90
N GLU A 38 2.54 -3.38 -8.12
CA GLU A 38 3.90 -3.87 -8.32
C GLU A 38 4.92 -2.75 -8.45
N ASN A 39 4.48 -1.50 -8.56
CA ASN A 39 5.37 -0.34 -8.63
C ASN A 39 4.76 0.87 -7.92
N GLY A 40 5.64 1.82 -7.58
CA GLY A 40 5.24 3.01 -6.83
C GLY A 40 4.46 4.04 -7.63
N ASP A 41 4.63 4.09 -8.94
CA ASP A 41 3.97 5.09 -9.78
C ASP A 41 2.46 4.91 -9.77
N GLU A 42 1.99 3.67 -9.92
CA GLU A 42 0.57 3.37 -9.88
C GLU A 42 -0.03 3.65 -8.51
N LEU A 43 0.72 3.33 -7.44
CA LEU A 43 0.32 3.60 -6.07
C LEU A 43 0.11 5.11 -5.85
N ILE A 44 1.07 5.92 -6.26
CA ILE A 44 1.00 7.38 -6.10
C ILE A 44 -0.20 7.95 -6.85
N ALA A 45 -0.38 7.54 -8.11
CA ALA A 45 -1.49 8.02 -8.93
C ALA A 45 -2.85 7.71 -8.29
N THR A 46 -3.01 6.50 -7.77
CA THR A 46 -4.26 6.10 -7.13
C THR A 46 -4.46 6.85 -5.81
N ASN A 47 -3.41 7.02 -5.01
CA ASN A 47 -3.52 7.73 -3.74
C ASN A 47 -3.90 9.21 -3.93
N MET A 48 -3.42 9.83 -5.00
CA MET A 48 -3.79 11.21 -5.31
C MET A 48 -5.27 11.34 -5.65
N ALA A 49 -5.83 10.35 -6.37
CA ALA A 49 -7.25 10.36 -6.75
C ALA A 49 -8.15 9.92 -5.60
N GLU A 50 -7.72 8.91 -4.83
CA GLU A 50 -8.50 8.31 -3.76
C GLU A 50 -7.56 7.84 -2.65
N PRO A 51 -7.30 8.69 -1.63
CA PRO A 51 -6.28 8.39 -0.60
C PRO A 51 -6.56 7.12 0.19
N PHE A 52 -5.48 6.37 0.47
CA PHE A 52 -5.52 5.19 1.33
C PHE A 52 -5.40 5.58 2.80
N HIS A 53 -5.86 4.69 3.69
CA HIS A 53 -5.65 4.83 5.13
C HIS A 53 -4.27 4.30 5.53
N ILE A 54 -3.88 3.16 4.95
CA ILE A 54 -2.61 2.49 5.24
C ILE A 54 -1.96 2.05 3.95
N ILE A 55 -0.64 2.20 3.86
CA ILE A 55 0.16 1.70 2.73
C ILE A 55 1.28 0.83 3.29
N LEU A 56 1.33 -0.42 2.85
CA LEU A 56 2.45 -1.34 3.11
C LEU A 56 3.38 -1.27 1.91
N LEU A 57 4.60 -0.80 2.11
CA LEU A 57 5.49 -0.41 1.04
C LEU A 57 6.86 -1.07 1.15
N ASP A 58 7.28 -1.78 0.09
CA ASP A 58 8.65 -2.25 -0.04
C ASP A 58 9.56 -1.10 -0.44
N ILE A 59 10.71 -0.96 0.23
CA ILE A 59 11.66 0.12 -0.02
C ILE A 59 12.65 -0.20 -1.14
N LEU A 60 12.69 -1.43 -1.64
CA LEU A 60 13.63 -1.87 -2.68
C LEU A 60 12.92 -2.27 -3.98
N MET A 61 12.20 -1.34 -4.58
CA MET A 61 11.54 -1.56 -5.86
C MET A 61 12.41 -1.06 -7.02
N PRO A 62 12.37 -1.74 -8.21
CA PRO A 62 13.33 -1.48 -9.28
C PRO A 62 13.20 -0.13 -9.99
N LEU A 63 12.01 0.39 -10.20
CA LEU A 63 11.83 1.63 -10.96
C LEU A 63 11.79 2.86 -10.07
N LEU A 64 10.97 2.83 -9.04
CA LEU A 64 10.86 3.88 -8.03
C LEU A 64 10.91 3.18 -6.69
N ASN A 65 12.00 3.33 -5.95
CA ASN A 65 12.16 2.60 -4.70
C ASN A 65 11.19 3.10 -3.63
N GLY A 66 10.99 2.29 -2.58
CA GLY A 66 10.00 2.59 -1.55
C GLY A 66 10.26 3.90 -0.80
N MET A 67 11.54 4.30 -0.63
CA MET A 67 11.87 5.56 0.03
C MET A 67 11.45 6.75 -0.82
N ASP A 68 11.70 6.70 -2.13
CA ASP A 68 11.29 7.75 -3.05
C ASP A 68 9.76 7.81 -3.17
N THR A 69 9.11 6.67 -3.22
CA THR A 69 7.65 6.58 -3.25
C THR A 69 7.04 7.20 -1.99
N ALA A 70 7.58 6.86 -0.82
CA ALA A 70 7.09 7.41 0.45
C ALA A 70 7.28 8.92 0.52
N ARG A 71 8.43 9.41 0.04
CA ARG A 71 8.74 10.84 0.02
C ARG A 71 7.76 11.60 -0.88
N GLU A 72 7.48 11.07 -2.06
CA GLU A 72 6.55 11.68 -2.99
C GLU A 72 5.11 11.64 -2.48
N LEU A 73 4.68 10.54 -1.87
CA LEU A 73 3.38 10.44 -1.23
C LEU A 73 3.18 11.51 -0.16
N ARG A 74 4.21 11.80 0.64
CA ARG A 74 4.15 12.81 1.69
C ARG A 74 4.02 14.24 1.16
N GLN A 75 4.37 14.50 -0.08
CA GLN A 75 4.13 15.81 -0.70
C GLN A 75 2.64 16.06 -0.92
N TYR A 76 1.87 15.03 -1.18
CA TYR A 76 0.45 15.14 -1.52
C TYR A 76 -0.48 14.69 -0.40
N ASP A 77 -0.03 13.79 0.46
CA ASP A 77 -0.84 13.24 1.54
C ASP A 77 -0.01 13.09 2.81
N LYS A 78 -0.31 13.90 3.80
CA LYS A 78 0.41 13.89 5.08
C LYS A 78 -0.27 13.04 6.14
N THR A 79 -1.42 12.46 5.84
CA THR A 79 -2.23 11.73 6.80
C THR A 79 -2.19 10.22 6.63
N VAL A 80 -1.86 9.71 5.43
CA VAL A 80 -1.80 8.28 5.19
C VAL A 80 -0.70 7.62 6.01
N LYS A 81 -0.99 6.45 6.59
CA LYS A 81 0.00 5.68 7.34
C LYS A 81 0.81 4.81 6.39
N ILE A 82 2.13 4.98 6.39
CA ILE A 82 3.07 4.21 5.56
C ILE A 82 3.89 3.28 6.46
N ILE A 83 3.93 2.03 6.11
CA ILE A 83 4.65 1.00 6.89
C ILE A 83 5.70 0.33 6.00
#